data_923086e4c53b712d31f4eac7f523f3be
#
_entry.id   923086e4c53b712d31f4eac7f523f3be
#
_cell.length_a   1.000
_cell.length_b   1.000
_cell.length_c   1.000
_cell.angle_alpha   90.00
_cell.angle_beta   90.00
_cell.angle_gamma   90.00
#
_symmetry.space_group_name_H-M   'P 1'
#
loop_
_entity.id
_entity.type
_entity.pdbx_description
1 polymer ?
#
loop_
_entity_poly.entity_id
_entity_poly.type
_entity_poly.pdbx_seq_one_letter_code
_entity_poly.pdbx_strand_id
1 'polypeptide(L)'
;VVVIGCPYRVSAVGAARAAARRSVLFFFACAGEGPLFLTGRSAEKLAALRDELARRFPRCAVDSYACDLTDEGSRERMFAYIEAQGHRFTRLCNVAGADIQKAFARYTREKVAFQCRIDFEAALCVTHFVLAHRAEALEIVTIGSISGVYPMPYFALYSAAKGALESFFSSLREELRGSGVKVTTVEPGGVYTRPDICRMIEGQGLWGRLSAKSPAFIAERSLRAVRKNKRVYRPGFWNKCIAVVPRILPLSVRMRFIARRWSKLEKDAF
;
A
#
# COMPACT_ATOMS: atom_id res chain seq x y z
N VAL A 1 -4.13 16.08 -0.12
CA VAL A 1 -3.86 14.65 -0.39
C VAL A 1 -2.86 14.13 0.63
N VAL A 2 -3.18 13.05 1.33
CA VAL A 2 -2.22 12.34 2.20
C VAL A 2 -1.68 11.13 1.44
N VAL A 3 -0.36 11.01 1.34
CA VAL A 3 0.29 9.81 0.84
C VAL A 3 1.16 9.23 1.94
N ILE A 4 0.78 8.08 2.46
CA ILE A 4 1.51 7.38 3.50
C ILE A 4 2.54 6.47 2.85
N GLY A 5 3.80 6.82 3.00
CA GLY A 5 4.92 6.11 2.39
C GLY A 5 5.32 4.85 3.17
N CYS A 6 5.87 3.89 2.45
CA CYS A 6 6.34 2.59 2.95
C CYS A 6 7.64 2.68 3.78
N PRO A 7 7.84 1.87 4.82
CA PRO A 7 8.89 1.96 5.83
C PRO A 7 10.25 1.34 5.49
N TYR A 8 10.58 0.98 4.26
CA TYR A 8 11.81 0.22 3.98
C TYR A 8 13.12 0.97 4.17
N ARG A 9 14.07 0.38 4.91
CA ARG A 9 15.48 0.79 4.91
C ARG A 9 16.04 0.71 3.48
N VAL A 10 16.77 1.73 3.07
CA VAL A 10 17.54 1.72 1.84
C VAL A 10 18.99 1.48 2.23
N SER A 11 19.49 0.29 2.06
CA SER A 11 20.92 0.06 1.82
C SER A 11 21.25 0.56 0.40
N ALA A 12 22.49 0.90 0.15
CA ALA A 12 23.05 1.69 -0.96
C ALA A 12 22.75 1.30 -2.43
N VAL A 13 21.67 0.57 -2.73
CA VAL A 13 21.26 0.23 -4.09
C VAL A 13 20.01 1.05 -4.46
N GLY A 14 20.24 2.32 -4.79
CA GLY A 14 19.24 3.40 -4.64
C GLY A 14 18.31 3.70 -5.80
N ALA A 15 18.65 3.52 -7.05
CA ALA A 15 17.93 4.16 -8.16
C ALA A 15 16.52 3.58 -8.47
N ALA A 16 16.34 2.27 -8.42
CA ALA A 16 15.06 1.65 -8.79
C ALA A 16 13.97 1.75 -7.69
N ARG A 17 14.37 1.84 -6.41
CA ARG A 17 13.43 2.05 -5.28
C ARG A 17 12.78 3.41 -5.29
N ALA A 18 13.53 4.42 -5.70
CA ALA A 18 13.04 5.78 -5.85
C ALA A 18 12.00 5.90 -6.98
N ALA A 19 12.21 5.22 -8.10
CA ALA A 19 11.33 5.31 -9.27
C ALA A 19 9.90 4.84 -9.01
N ALA A 20 9.70 3.78 -8.21
CA ALA A 20 8.38 3.24 -7.93
C ALA A 20 7.51 4.16 -7.07
N ARG A 21 8.09 4.75 -6.01
CA ARG A 21 7.42 5.72 -5.14
C ARG A 21 7.22 7.05 -5.85
N ARG A 22 8.24 7.48 -6.59
CA ARG A 22 8.17 8.65 -7.44
C ARG A 22 6.97 8.58 -8.38
N SER A 23 6.72 7.44 -9.02
CA SER A 23 5.62 7.29 -9.98
C SER A 23 4.25 7.55 -9.37
N VAL A 24 3.97 7.04 -8.15
CA VAL A 24 2.68 7.29 -7.47
C VAL A 24 2.53 8.76 -7.13
N LEU A 25 3.56 9.35 -6.51
CA LEU A 25 3.55 10.75 -6.07
C LEU A 25 3.59 11.72 -7.26
N PHE A 26 4.40 11.43 -8.28
CA PHE A 26 4.42 12.21 -9.52
C PHE A 26 3.07 12.19 -10.23
N PHE A 27 2.38 11.06 -10.20
CA PHE A 27 1.06 10.98 -10.80
C PHE A 27 0.04 11.88 -10.07
N PHE A 28 0.10 11.93 -8.74
CA PHE A 28 -0.74 12.83 -7.95
C PHE A 28 -0.39 14.30 -8.17
N ALA A 29 0.90 14.62 -8.19
CA ALA A 29 1.37 15.99 -8.43
C ALA A 29 1.07 16.47 -9.86
N CYS A 30 1.19 15.59 -10.88
CA CYS A 30 0.81 15.88 -12.27
C CYS A 30 -0.68 16.12 -12.45
N ALA A 31 -1.52 15.51 -11.62
CA ALA A 31 -2.98 15.67 -11.73
C ALA A 31 -3.46 17.07 -11.28
N GLY A 32 -2.55 17.92 -10.74
CA GLY A 32 -2.88 19.30 -10.34
C GLY A 32 -3.89 19.39 -9.18
N GLU A 33 -3.98 18.36 -8.34
CA GLU A 33 -5.07 18.18 -7.38
C GLU A 33 -4.83 18.87 -6.01
N GLY A 34 -4.00 19.92 -5.95
CA GLY A 34 -3.76 20.69 -4.73
C GLY A 34 -2.57 20.20 -3.89
N PRO A 35 -2.41 20.71 -2.65
CA PRO A 35 -1.24 20.43 -1.81
C PRO A 35 -1.15 18.95 -1.42
N LEU A 36 0.10 18.47 -1.29
CA LEU A 36 0.42 17.11 -0.85
C LEU A 36 0.95 17.12 0.58
N PHE A 37 0.47 16.20 1.41
CA PHE A 37 1.10 15.85 2.67
C PHE A 37 1.74 14.47 2.55
N LEU A 38 3.03 14.37 2.91
CA LEU A 38 3.81 13.14 2.78
C LEU A 38 4.28 12.68 4.15
N THR A 39 4.19 11.37 4.40
CA THR A 39 4.79 10.80 5.61
C THR A 39 5.56 9.52 5.33
N GLY A 40 6.52 9.24 6.19
CA GLY A 40 7.40 8.07 6.16
C GLY A 40 8.49 8.19 7.22
N ARG A 41 9.23 7.13 7.49
CA ARG A 41 10.20 7.07 8.60
C ARG A 41 11.45 7.96 8.44
N SER A 42 11.91 8.25 7.23
CA SER A 42 13.16 8.97 6.98
C SER A 42 12.89 10.42 6.60
N ALA A 43 13.22 11.35 7.51
CA ALA A 43 13.13 12.78 7.27
C ALA A 43 13.97 13.22 6.06
N GLU A 44 15.20 12.70 5.94
CA GLU A 44 16.10 12.98 4.81
C GLU A 44 15.48 12.62 3.45
N LYS A 45 14.85 11.42 3.36
CA LYS A 45 14.21 10.98 2.11
C LYS A 45 12.94 11.75 1.80
N LEU A 46 12.20 12.16 2.81
CA LEU A 46 11.03 13.02 2.65
C LEU A 46 11.47 14.41 2.15
N ALA A 47 12.52 14.98 2.70
CA ALA A 47 13.07 16.25 2.25
C ALA A 47 13.52 16.17 0.79
N ALA A 48 14.34 15.19 0.43
CA ALA A 48 14.80 14.99 -0.95
C ALA A 48 13.64 14.80 -1.93
N LEU A 49 12.58 14.09 -1.53
CA LEU A 49 11.38 13.88 -2.35
C LEU A 49 10.56 15.18 -2.49
N ARG A 50 10.40 15.93 -1.40
CA ARG A 50 9.74 17.24 -1.42
C ARG A 50 10.46 18.18 -2.40
N ASP A 51 11.79 18.27 -2.31
CA ASP A 51 12.60 19.13 -3.18
C ASP A 51 12.52 18.70 -4.65
N GLU A 52 12.48 17.40 -4.93
CA GLU A 52 12.26 16.89 -6.28
C GLU A 52 10.87 17.25 -6.82
N LEU A 53 9.83 17.10 -6.00
CA LEU A 53 8.45 17.46 -6.37
C LEU A 53 8.31 18.96 -6.60
N ALA A 54 8.90 19.79 -5.73
CA ALA A 54 8.89 21.25 -5.87
C ALA A 54 9.56 21.72 -7.18
N ARG A 55 10.68 21.08 -7.57
CA ARG A 55 11.34 21.40 -8.85
C ARG A 55 10.51 21.00 -10.07
N ARG A 56 9.83 19.84 -10.02
CA ARG A 56 9.06 19.32 -11.18
C ARG A 56 7.66 19.89 -11.28
N PHE A 57 7.07 20.24 -10.13
CA PHE A 57 5.70 20.72 -10.00
C PHE A 57 5.64 21.97 -9.11
N PRO A 58 6.14 23.12 -9.58
CA PRO A 58 6.27 24.34 -8.76
C PRO A 58 4.94 24.85 -8.18
N ARG A 59 3.81 24.45 -8.79
CA ARG A 59 2.47 24.81 -8.33
C ARG A 59 1.90 23.87 -7.26
N CYS A 60 2.59 22.77 -6.97
CA CYS A 60 2.15 21.78 -5.98
C CYS A 60 2.87 22.05 -4.66
N ALA A 61 2.19 22.62 -3.69
CA ALA A 61 2.73 22.74 -2.34
C ALA A 61 2.88 21.34 -1.72
N VAL A 62 4.04 21.07 -1.13
CA VAL A 62 4.34 19.77 -0.52
C VAL A 62 4.75 19.98 0.92
N ASP A 63 3.97 19.45 1.85
CA ASP A 63 4.29 19.37 3.27
C ASP A 63 4.66 17.93 3.64
N SER A 64 5.45 17.72 4.69
CA SER A 64 5.89 16.40 5.08
C SER A 64 6.25 16.29 6.55
N TYR A 65 5.93 15.15 7.16
CA TYR A 65 6.28 14.83 8.54
C TYR A 65 6.88 13.43 8.63
N ALA A 66 8.06 13.32 9.28
CA ALA A 66 8.70 12.03 9.49
C ALA A 66 8.00 11.27 10.63
N CYS A 67 7.43 10.10 10.32
CA CYS A 67 6.67 9.30 11.26
C CYS A 67 6.98 7.81 11.10
N ASP A 68 7.25 7.13 12.20
CA ASP A 68 7.16 5.67 12.26
C ASP A 68 5.71 5.27 12.53
N LEU A 69 5.04 4.80 11.50
CA LEU A 69 3.64 4.42 11.58
C LEU A 69 3.38 3.19 12.46
N THR A 70 4.42 2.48 12.87
CA THR A 70 4.30 1.34 13.80
C THR A 70 4.38 1.76 15.26
N ASP A 71 4.76 3.01 15.53
CA ASP A 71 4.82 3.61 16.85
C ASP A 71 3.64 4.56 17.10
N GLU A 72 2.87 4.30 18.13
CA GLU A 72 1.70 5.09 18.49
C GLU A 72 2.05 6.54 18.80
N GLY A 73 3.06 6.76 19.65
CA GLY A 73 3.49 8.10 20.00
C GLY A 73 4.01 8.91 18.80
N SER A 74 4.63 8.24 17.81
CA SER A 74 5.03 8.88 16.56
C SER A 74 3.81 9.28 15.71
N ARG A 75 2.79 8.44 15.66
CA ARG A 75 1.53 8.77 14.97
C ARG A 75 0.82 9.96 15.63
N GLU A 76 0.72 9.97 16.96
CA GLU A 76 0.09 11.07 17.69
C GLU A 76 0.80 12.41 17.46
N ARG A 77 2.14 12.44 17.47
CA ARG A 77 2.89 13.66 17.13
C ARG A 77 2.64 14.13 15.69
N MET A 78 2.52 13.20 14.75
CA MET A 78 2.17 13.53 13.36
C MET A 78 0.75 14.09 13.26
N PHE A 79 -0.21 13.50 13.98
CA PHE A 79 -1.60 13.97 14.00
C PHE A 79 -1.70 15.38 14.59
N ALA A 80 -1.05 15.62 15.73
CA ALA A 80 -0.99 16.97 16.33
C ALA A 80 -0.36 18.00 15.39
N TYR A 81 0.70 17.64 14.65
CA TYR A 81 1.27 18.49 13.63
C TYR A 81 0.27 18.84 12.53
N ILE A 82 -0.43 17.83 11.99
CA ILE A 82 -1.44 18.02 10.95
C ILE A 82 -2.57 18.94 11.42
N GLU A 83 -3.03 18.78 12.65
CA GLU A 83 -4.06 19.64 13.27
C GLU A 83 -3.59 21.07 13.41
N ALA A 84 -2.37 21.29 13.91
CA ALA A 84 -1.77 22.60 14.06
C ALA A 84 -1.61 23.35 12.72
N GLN A 85 -1.41 22.63 11.61
CA GLN A 85 -1.38 23.19 10.26
C GLN A 85 -2.77 23.42 9.65
N GLY A 86 -3.84 22.97 10.30
CA GLY A 86 -5.20 23.12 9.81
C GLY A 86 -5.49 22.35 8.51
N HIS A 87 -4.76 21.28 8.23
CA HIS A 87 -4.94 20.52 6.98
C HIS A 87 -6.32 19.86 6.91
N ARG A 88 -6.96 19.93 5.74
CA ARG A 88 -8.17 19.21 5.37
C ARG A 88 -7.91 18.33 4.15
N PHE A 89 -8.41 17.10 4.20
CA PHE A 89 -8.06 16.08 3.21
C PHE A 89 -9.18 15.77 2.24
N THR A 90 -8.86 15.84 0.96
CA THR A 90 -9.74 15.40 -0.16
C THR A 90 -9.37 14.00 -0.64
N ARG A 91 -8.18 13.51 -0.28
CA ARG A 91 -7.73 12.16 -0.64
C ARG A 91 -6.77 11.57 0.38
N LEU A 92 -6.94 10.28 0.67
CA LEU A 92 -6.03 9.45 1.45
C LEU A 92 -5.52 8.29 0.60
N CYS A 93 -4.20 8.08 0.62
CA CYS A 93 -3.56 6.94 -0.02
C CYS A 93 -2.76 6.13 1.01
N ASN A 94 -3.32 5.01 1.47
CA ASN A 94 -2.65 4.05 2.34
C ASN A 94 -1.77 3.12 1.49
N VAL A 95 -0.46 3.38 1.46
CA VAL A 95 0.53 2.63 0.65
C VAL A 95 1.57 1.92 1.52
N ALA A 96 1.59 2.22 2.83
CA ALA A 96 2.51 1.58 3.77
C ALA A 96 2.24 0.07 3.85
N GLY A 97 3.32 -0.70 4.02
CA GLY A 97 3.23 -2.15 4.17
C GLY A 97 4.60 -2.82 4.05
N ALA A 98 4.70 -4.04 4.58
CA ALA A 98 5.89 -4.87 4.60
C ALA A 98 5.55 -6.31 4.23
N ASP A 99 6.24 -6.88 3.26
CA ASP A 99 6.05 -8.25 2.83
C ASP A 99 7.15 -9.16 3.39
N ILE A 100 6.92 -9.77 4.55
CA ILE A 100 7.78 -10.81 5.11
C ILE A 100 7.22 -12.17 4.69
N GLN A 101 8.06 -13.01 4.09
CA GLN A 101 7.69 -14.29 3.55
C GLN A 101 8.59 -15.39 4.12
N LYS A 102 8.07 -16.19 5.03
CA LYS A 102 8.72 -17.36 5.63
C LYS A 102 7.75 -18.20 6.44
N ALA A 103 8.18 -19.39 6.87
CA ALA A 103 7.39 -20.19 7.81
C ALA A 103 7.11 -19.40 9.09
N PHE A 104 5.85 -19.39 9.56
CA PHE A 104 5.43 -18.57 10.70
C PHE A 104 6.22 -18.90 11.99
N ALA A 105 6.56 -20.17 12.21
CA ALA A 105 7.39 -20.58 13.35
C ALA A 105 8.80 -19.94 13.37
N ARG A 106 9.26 -19.36 12.27
CA ARG A 106 10.56 -18.67 12.15
C ARG A 106 10.44 -17.15 12.32
N TYR A 107 9.24 -16.62 12.58
CA TYR A 107 9.08 -15.22 12.94
C TYR A 107 9.54 -14.97 14.37
N THR A 108 10.15 -13.82 14.61
CA THR A 108 10.29 -13.29 15.96
C THR A 108 9.01 -12.55 16.37
N ARG A 109 8.79 -12.39 17.67
CA ARG A 109 7.62 -11.66 18.20
C ARG A 109 7.57 -10.21 17.68
N GLU A 110 8.74 -9.58 17.60
CA GLU A 110 8.88 -8.20 17.10
C GLU A 110 8.46 -8.09 15.63
N LYS A 111 8.81 -9.09 14.80
CA LYS A 111 8.41 -9.13 13.39
C LYS A 111 6.92 -9.38 13.21
N VAL A 112 6.31 -10.21 14.06
CA VAL A 112 4.87 -10.39 14.07
C VAL A 112 4.17 -9.08 14.40
N ALA A 113 4.54 -8.44 15.52
CA ALA A 113 3.97 -7.16 15.94
C ALA A 113 4.18 -6.07 14.88
N PHE A 114 5.40 -5.95 14.36
CA PHE A 114 5.72 -4.98 13.31
C PHE A 114 4.84 -5.15 12.06
N GLN A 115 4.70 -6.38 11.56
CA GLN A 115 3.92 -6.64 10.36
C GLN A 115 2.42 -6.36 10.56
N CYS A 116 1.85 -6.73 11.71
CA CYS A 116 0.48 -6.39 12.05
C CYS A 116 0.28 -4.87 12.10
N ARG A 117 1.19 -4.16 12.75
CA ARG A 117 1.11 -2.70 12.88
C ARG A 117 1.22 -1.98 11.54
N ILE A 118 2.20 -2.35 10.70
CA ILE A 118 2.43 -1.63 9.44
C ILE A 118 1.46 -2.03 8.33
N ASP A 119 1.04 -3.30 8.26
CA ASP A 119 0.19 -3.79 7.19
C ASP A 119 -1.31 -3.63 7.46
N PHE A 120 -1.71 -3.38 8.71
CA PHE A 120 -3.11 -3.25 9.07
C PHE A 120 -3.38 -2.05 10.00
N GLU A 121 -2.89 -2.05 11.25
CA GLU A 121 -3.19 -1.03 12.26
C GLU A 121 -2.93 0.40 11.77
N ALA A 122 -1.77 0.65 11.18
CA ALA A 122 -1.38 1.97 10.70
C ALA A 122 -2.39 2.55 9.69
N ALA A 123 -2.88 1.72 8.75
CA ALA A 123 -3.87 2.15 7.77
C ALA A 123 -5.21 2.52 8.42
N LEU A 124 -5.62 1.80 9.46
CA LEU A 124 -6.85 2.08 10.19
C LEU A 124 -6.74 3.38 11.00
N CYS A 125 -5.69 3.52 11.80
CA CYS A 125 -5.47 4.72 12.63
C CYS A 125 -5.41 5.99 11.78
N VAL A 126 -4.66 5.97 10.69
CA VAL A 126 -4.59 7.12 9.79
C VAL A 126 -5.91 7.38 9.08
N THR A 127 -6.63 6.33 8.67
CA THR A 127 -7.95 6.51 8.06
C THR A 127 -8.94 7.13 9.04
N HIS A 128 -8.95 6.68 10.29
CA HIS A 128 -9.78 7.24 11.35
C HIS A 128 -9.50 8.73 11.54
N PHE A 129 -8.23 9.10 11.69
CA PHE A 129 -7.81 10.50 11.83
C PHE A 129 -8.23 11.34 10.61
N VAL A 130 -7.97 10.88 9.38
CA VAL A 130 -8.30 11.60 8.16
C VAL A 130 -9.81 11.77 7.95
N LEU A 131 -10.62 10.81 8.39
CA LEU A 131 -12.08 10.93 8.36
C LEU A 131 -12.59 12.10 9.22
N ALA A 132 -11.99 12.33 10.39
CA ALA A 132 -12.31 13.47 11.24
C ALA A 132 -11.83 14.82 10.65
N HIS A 133 -10.79 14.80 9.84
CA HIS A 133 -10.16 15.98 9.23
C HIS A 133 -10.40 16.09 7.71
N ARG A 134 -11.47 15.46 7.22
CA ARG A 134 -11.80 15.49 5.79
C ARG A 134 -12.40 16.82 5.36
N ALA A 135 -12.22 17.14 4.08
CA ALA A 135 -13.07 18.09 3.36
C ALA A 135 -14.46 17.48 3.10
N GLU A 136 -15.35 18.22 2.44
CA GLU A 136 -16.70 17.74 2.11
C GLU A 136 -16.68 16.41 1.36
N ALA A 137 -15.76 16.28 0.38
CA ALA A 137 -15.56 15.04 -0.37
C ALA A 137 -14.19 14.42 -0.05
N LEU A 138 -14.14 13.10 0.14
CA LEU A 138 -12.91 12.36 0.41
C LEU A 138 -12.83 11.09 -0.46
N GLU A 139 -11.67 10.86 -1.07
CA GLU A 139 -11.34 9.62 -1.76
C GLU A 139 -10.29 8.83 -0.95
N ILE A 140 -10.62 7.62 -0.53
CA ILE A 140 -9.70 6.71 0.20
C ILE A 140 -9.25 5.60 -0.75
N VAL A 141 -7.94 5.52 -0.97
CA VAL A 141 -7.29 4.44 -1.72
C VAL A 141 -6.39 3.66 -0.78
N THR A 142 -6.65 2.38 -0.61
CA THR A 142 -5.80 1.50 0.20
C THR A 142 -5.17 0.43 -0.67
N ILE A 143 -3.85 0.28 -0.58
CA ILE A 143 -3.11 -0.74 -1.31
C ILE A 143 -3.11 -2.04 -0.51
N GLY A 144 -4.00 -2.92 -0.89
CA GLY A 144 -4.04 -4.31 -0.49
C GLY A 144 -3.04 -5.16 -1.29
N SER A 145 -3.39 -6.41 -1.53
CA SER A 145 -2.63 -7.34 -2.38
C SER A 145 -3.54 -8.47 -2.85
N ILE A 146 -3.28 -9.01 -4.02
CA ILE A 146 -3.91 -10.26 -4.46
C ILE A 146 -3.62 -11.43 -3.49
N SER A 147 -2.54 -11.33 -2.70
CA SER A 147 -2.23 -12.29 -1.64
C SER A 147 -3.27 -12.30 -0.51
N GLY A 148 -4.08 -11.25 -0.35
CA GLY A 148 -5.18 -11.20 0.62
C GLY A 148 -6.43 -11.96 0.17
N VAL A 149 -6.52 -12.38 -1.09
CA VAL A 149 -7.70 -13.06 -1.63
C VAL A 149 -7.82 -14.52 -1.15
N TYR A 150 -6.69 -15.12 -0.78
CA TYR A 150 -6.58 -16.51 -0.31
C TYR A 150 -5.65 -16.66 0.88
N PRO A 151 -5.87 -17.66 1.77
CA PRO A 151 -4.86 -18.06 2.72
C PRO A 151 -3.59 -18.52 1.99
N MET A 152 -2.43 -18.02 2.40
CA MET A 152 -1.15 -18.33 1.76
C MET A 152 -0.17 -18.93 2.78
N PRO A 153 0.06 -20.24 2.79
CA PRO A 153 1.16 -20.85 3.55
C PRO A 153 2.51 -20.18 3.24
N TYR A 154 3.37 -20.02 4.24
CA TYR A 154 4.66 -19.29 4.18
C TYR A 154 4.54 -17.77 3.94
N PHE A 155 3.31 -17.28 3.83
CA PHE A 155 2.99 -15.88 3.70
C PHE A 155 1.73 -15.54 4.53
N ALA A 156 1.49 -16.32 5.56
CA ALA A 156 0.23 -16.35 6.30
C ALA A 156 -0.12 -15.00 6.92
N LEU A 157 0.83 -14.38 7.64
CA LEU A 157 0.60 -13.12 8.32
C LEU A 157 0.30 -11.98 7.35
N TYR A 158 1.09 -11.89 6.26
CA TYR A 158 0.85 -10.90 5.22
C TYR A 158 -0.49 -11.07 4.52
N SER A 159 -0.84 -12.32 4.13
CA SER A 159 -2.11 -12.58 3.46
C SER A 159 -3.31 -12.29 4.37
N ALA A 160 -3.20 -12.60 5.66
CA ALA A 160 -4.23 -12.28 6.65
C ALA A 160 -4.41 -10.76 6.79
N ALA A 161 -3.31 -10.00 6.96
CA ALA A 161 -3.36 -8.54 7.07
C ALA A 161 -3.97 -7.88 5.81
N LYS A 162 -3.56 -8.35 4.61
CA LYS A 162 -4.10 -7.80 3.35
C LYS A 162 -5.56 -8.18 3.09
N GLY A 163 -5.99 -9.38 3.54
CA GLY A 163 -7.39 -9.77 3.53
C GLY A 163 -8.23 -8.97 4.53
N ALA A 164 -7.69 -8.70 5.71
CA ALA A 164 -8.32 -7.84 6.72
C ALA A 164 -8.52 -6.41 6.20
N LEU A 165 -7.55 -5.84 5.46
CA LEU A 165 -7.72 -4.54 4.81
C LEU A 165 -8.89 -4.53 3.81
N GLU A 166 -9.00 -5.55 2.94
CA GLU A 166 -10.11 -5.63 1.99
C GLU A 166 -11.46 -5.69 2.71
N SER A 167 -11.56 -6.51 3.75
CA SER A 167 -12.77 -6.66 4.55
C SER A 167 -13.14 -5.34 5.24
N PHE A 168 -12.18 -4.72 5.94
CA PHE A 168 -12.41 -3.47 6.68
C PHE A 168 -12.84 -2.33 5.73
N PHE A 169 -12.09 -2.06 4.67
CA PHE A 169 -12.41 -0.96 3.76
C PHE A 169 -13.66 -1.21 2.92
N SER A 170 -14.03 -2.47 2.70
CA SER A 170 -15.31 -2.81 2.07
C SER A 170 -16.49 -2.51 3.00
N SER A 171 -16.37 -2.79 4.30
CA SER A 171 -17.38 -2.46 5.31
C SER A 171 -17.48 -0.94 5.51
N LEU A 172 -16.35 -0.27 5.72
CA LEU A 172 -16.28 1.18 5.88
C LEU A 172 -16.91 1.93 4.70
N ARG A 173 -16.75 1.41 3.49
CA ARG A 173 -17.40 1.96 2.30
C ARG A 173 -18.94 1.98 2.43
N GLU A 174 -19.52 0.94 2.98
CA GLU A 174 -20.98 0.88 3.17
C GLU A 174 -21.44 1.80 4.31
N GLU A 175 -20.69 1.87 5.40
CA GLU A 175 -20.96 2.79 6.51
C GLU A 175 -20.94 4.26 6.07
N LEU A 176 -20.06 4.59 5.13
CA LEU A 176 -19.90 5.95 4.60
C LEU A 176 -20.72 6.23 3.34
N ARG A 177 -21.68 5.35 2.98
CA ARG A 177 -22.53 5.55 1.81
C ARG A 177 -23.33 6.84 1.95
N GLY A 178 -23.27 7.68 0.91
CA GLY A 178 -23.99 8.97 0.89
C GLY A 178 -23.27 10.13 1.59
N SER A 179 -22.15 9.89 2.28
CA SER A 179 -21.42 10.91 3.04
C SER A 179 -20.40 11.72 2.23
N GLY A 180 -20.36 11.57 0.91
CA GLY A 180 -19.33 12.19 0.05
C GLY A 180 -17.98 11.44 0.05
N VAL A 181 -17.87 10.31 0.78
CA VAL A 181 -16.64 9.52 0.86
C VAL A 181 -16.67 8.34 -0.12
N LYS A 182 -15.62 8.21 -0.93
CA LYS A 182 -15.39 7.06 -1.81
C LYS A 182 -14.25 6.22 -1.25
N VAL A 183 -14.44 4.91 -1.17
CA VAL A 183 -13.44 3.98 -0.64
C VAL A 183 -13.13 2.89 -1.66
N THR A 184 -11.86 2.71 -1.98
CA THR A 184 -11.40 1.68 -2.93
C THR A 184 -10.18 0.95 -2.39
N THR A 185 -10.28 -0.37 -2.30
CA THR A 185 -9.11 -1.23 -2.07
C THR A 185 -8.55 -1.67 -3.42
N VAL A 186 -7.24 -1.49 -3.59
CA VAL A 186 -6.53 -1.89 -4.81
C VAL A 186 -5.68 -3.11 -4.48
N GLU A 187 -5.86 -4.20 -5.22
CA GLU A 187 -5.19 -5.48 -5.01
C GLU A 187 -4.28 -5.81 -6.19
N PRO A 188 -3.05 -5.24 -6.23
CA PRO A 188 -2.08 -5.58 -7.24
C PRO A 188 -1.52 -6.99 -7.03
N GLY A 189 -1.03 -7.58 -8.12
CA GLY A 189 -0.07 -8.68 -8.08
C GLY A 189 1.34 -8.17 -7.80
N GLY A 190 2.35 -8.77 -8.43
CA GLY A 190 3.72 -8.26 -8.35
C GLY A 190 3.81 -6.81 -8.85
N VAL A 191 4.63 -6.00 -8.19
CA VAL A 191 4.91 -4.61 -8.62
C VAL A 191 6.41 -4.43 -8.72
N TYR A 192 6.89 -4.02 -9.88
CA TYR A 192 8.32 -3.80 -10.17
C TYR A 192 8.84 -2.60 -9.36
N THR A 193 9.11 -2.83 -8.06
CA THR A 193 9.47 -1.74 -7.14
C THR A 193 10.94 -1.67 -6.79
N ARG A 194 11.61 -2.81 -6.70
CA ARG A 194 13.00 -2.96 -6.23
C ARG A 194 13.71 -4.04 -7.03
N PRO A 195 15.05 -4.00 -7.16
CA PRO A 195 15.80 -5.02 -7.90
C PRO A 195 15.60 -6.45 -7.37
N ASP A 196 15.50 -6.62 -6.05
CA ASP A 196 15.20 -7.90 -5.40
C ASP A 196 13.81 -8.41 -5.76
N ILE A 197 12.80 -7.52 -5.77
CA ILE A 197 11.44 -7.85 -6.21
C ILE A 197 11.39 -8.15 -7.71
N CYS A 198 12.10 -7.37 -8.52
CA CYS A 198 12.17 -7.63 -9.96
C CYS A 198 12.75 -9.03 -10.23
N ARG A 199 13.88 -9.37 -9.59
CA ARG A 199 14.46 -10.71 -9.68
C ARG A 199 13.52 -11.82 -9.20
N MET A 200 12.81 -11.59 -8.10
CA MET A 200 11.82 -12.53 -7.59
C MET A 200 10.66 -12.73 -8.58
N ILE A 201 10.16 -11.65 -9.19
CA ILE A 201 9.10 -11.72 -10.21
C ILE A 201 9.59 -12.47 -11.45
N GLU A 202 10.81 -12.19 -11.90
CA GLU A 202 11.44 -12.89 -13.01
C GLU A 202 11.65 -14.38 -12.72
N GLY A 203 12.10 -14.72 -11.51
CA GLY A 203 12.23 -16.09 -11.03
C GLY A 203 10.92 -16.88 -10.96
N GLN A 204 9.77 -16.20 -10.91
CA GLN A 204 8.45 -16.82 -11.00
C GLN A 204 8.04 -17.18 -12.45
N GLY A 205 8.89 -16.87 -13.44
CA GLY A 205 8.66 -17.17 -14.84
C GLY A 205 7.45 -16.42 -15.42
N LEU A 206 6.70 -17.11 -16.30
CA LEU A 206 5.57 -16.51 -17.01
C LEU A 206 4.50 -15.93 -16.07
N TRP A 207 4.18 -16.61 -14.96
CA TRP A 207 3.20 -16.14 -13.97
C TRP A 207 3.60 -14.83 -13.32
N GLY A 208 4.87 -14.69 -12.95
CA GLY A 208 5.39 -13.44 -12.40
C GLY A 208 5.21 -12.28 -13.38
N ARG A 209 5.63 -12.47 -14.63
CA ARG A 209 5.55 -11.44 -15.68
C ARG A 209 4.11 -11.03 -16.00
N LEU A 210 3.19 -11.98 -16.08
CA LEU A 210 1.78 -11.70 -16.41
C LEU A 210 1.07 -10.94 -15.27
N SER A 211 1.37 -11.26 -14.02
CA SER A 211 0.75 -10.64 -12.84
C SER A 211 1.36 -9.28 -12.48
N ALA A 212 2.66 -9.09 -12.76
CA ALA A 212 3.38 -7.89 -12.36
C ALA A 212 3.04 -6.68 -13.24
N LYS A 213 3.03 -5.51 -12.61
CA LYS A 213 2.77 -4.22 -13.25
C LYS A 213 3.76 -3.15 -12.76
N SER A 214 3.93 -2.09 -13.56
CA SER A 214 4.71 -0.94 -13.12
C SER A 214 3.98 -0.15 -12.04
N PRO A 215 4.71 0.52 -11.14
CA PRO A 215 4.12 1.40 -10.13
C PRO A 215 3.26 2.52 -10.72
N ALA A 216 3.70 3.11 -11.83
CA ALA A 216 2.95 4.15 -12.53
C ALA A 216 1.58 3.64 -13.02
N PHE A 217 1.54 2.44 -13.59
CA PHE A 217 0.29 1.80 -14.00
C PHE A 217 -0.65 1.57 -12.83
N ILE A 218 -0.11 1.08 -11.67
CA ILE A 218 -0.91 0.86 -10.48
C ILE A 218 -1.48 2.19 -9.97
N ALA A 219 -0.65 3.24 -9.85
CA ALA A 219 -1.07 4.55 -9.37
C ALA A 219 -2.21 5.16 -10.21
N GLU A 220 -2.00 5.25 -11.52
CA GLU A 220 -3.00 5.79 -12.45
C GLU A 220 -4.33 5.05 -12.37
N ARG A 221 -4.26 3.71 -12.37
CA ARG A 221 -5.45 2.88 -12.32
C ARG A 221 -6.16 2.91 -10.97
N SER A 222 -5.41 3.09 -9.88
CA SER A 222 -5.97 3.26 -8.53
C SER A 222 -6.81 4.53 -8.44
N LEU A 223 -6.30 5.65 -8.96
CA LEU A 223 -7.04 6.91 -9.01
C LEU A 223 -8.30 6.82 -9.87
N ARG A 224 -8.19 6.20 -11.04
CA ARG A 224 -9.37 5.98 -11.89
C ARG A 224 -10.41 5.07 -11.19
N ALA A 225 -9.96 4.11 -10.40
CA ALA A 225 -10.84 3.19 -9.70
C ALA A 225 -11.61 3.88 -8.57
N VAL A 226 -10.96 4.73 -7.75
CA VAL A 226 -11.62 5.45 -6.66
C VAL A 226 -12.56 6.53 -7.19
N ARG A 227 -12.19 7.26 -8.24
CA ARG A 227 -13.10 8.22 -8.91
C ARG A 227 -14.37 7.55 -9.39
N LYS A 228 -14.27 6.32 -9.95
CA LYS A 228 -15.40 5.47 -10.34
C LYS A 228 -16.06 4.74 -9.17
N ASN A 229 -15.65 5.06 -7.96
CA ASN A 229 -16.18 4.48 -6.73
C ASN A 229 -16.20 2.93 -6.74
N LYS A 230 -15.16 2.27 -7.22
CA LYS A 230 -15.05 0.80 -7.20
C LYS A 230 -14.70 0.31 -5.80
N ARG A 231 -15.43 -0.67 -5.27
CA ARG A 231 -15.14 -1.29 -3.98
C ARG A 231 -13.73 -1.89 -3.96
N VAL A 232 -13.48 -2.82 -4.88
CA VAL A 232 -12.18 -3.50 -5.05
C VAL A 232 -11.73 -3.36 -6.50
N TYR A 233 -10.45 -3.06 -6.70
CA TYR A 233 -9.86 -3.00 -8.02
C TYR A 233 -8.60 -3.88 -8.10
N ARG A 234 -8.59 -4.82 -9.04
CA ARG A 234 -7.47 -5.70 -9.34
C ARG A 234 -6.83 -5.28 -10.66
N PRO A 235 -5.63 -4.66 -10.63
CA PRO A 235 -4.97 -4.18 -11.85
C PRO A 235 -4.49 -5.34 -12.72
N GLY A 236 -4.90 -5.35 -13.99
CA GLY A 236 -4.51 -6.36 -14.98
C GLY A 236 -5.49 -7.53 -15.06
N PHE A 237 -5.63 -8.06 -16.30
CA PHE A 237 -6.54 -9.18 -16.59
C PHE A 237 -6.16 -10.43 -15.79
N TRP A 238 -4.89 -10.82 -15.83
CA TRP A 238 -4.41 -12.02 -15.14
C TRP A 238 -4.61 -11.98 -13.64
N ASN A 239 -4.47 -10.81 -13.01
CA ASN A 239 -4.74 -10.67 -11.57
C ASN A 239 -6.21 -10.90 -11.23
N LYS A 240 -7.12 -10.54 -12.11
CA LYS A 240 -8.55 -10.86 -11.97
C LYS A 240 -8.78 -12.37 -12.11
N CYS A 241 -8.15 -13.01 -13.09
CA CYS A 241 -8.23 -14.46 -13.26
C CYS A 241 -7.67 -15.21 -12.05
N ILE A 242 -6.50 -14.81 -11.54
CA ILE A 242 -5.88 -15.39 -10.34
C ILE A 242 -6.80 -15.22 -9.12
N ALA A 243 -7.56 -14.15 -9.02
CA ALA A 243 -8.48 -13.92 -7.91
C ALA A 243 -9.76 -14.76 -7.98
N VAL A 244 -10.18 -15.20 -9.16
CA VAL A 244 -11.50 -15.85 -9.36
C VAL A 244 -11.35 -17.33 -9.68
N VAL A 245 -10.54 -17.67 -10.68
CA VAL A 245 -10.43 -19.04 -11.21
C VAL A 245 -10.09 -20.10 -10.15
N PRO A 246 -9.13 -19.88 -9.24
CA PRO A 246 -8.84 -20.88 -8.23
C PRO A 246 -9.97 -21.12 -7.22
N ARG A 247 -10.98 -20.25 -7.15
CA ARG A 247 -12.14 -20.45 -6.25
C ARG A 247 -12.96 -21.70 -6.60
N ILE A 248 -12.84 -22.18 -7.83
CA ILE A 248 -13.49 -23.42 -8.29
C ILE A 248 -12.88 -24.64 -7.59
N LEU A 249 -11.61 -24.58 -7.20
CA LEU A 249 -10.91 -25.68 -6.55
C LEU A 249 -11.18 -25.69 -5.03
N PRO A 250 -11.27 -26.88 -4.41
CA PRO A 250 -11.34 -26.99 -2.96
C PRO A 250 -10.18 -26.27 -2.27
N LEU A 251 -10.45 -25.65 -1.12
CA LEU A 251 -9.45 -24.89 -0.38
C LEU A 251 -8.18 -25.69 -0.08
N SER A 252 -8.33 -26.94 0.32
CA SER A 252 -7.21 -27.86 0.62
C SER A 252 -6.27 -28.07 -0.57
N VAL A 253 -6.81 -28.18 -1.78
CA VAL A 253 -6.03 -28.33 -3.02
C VAL A 253 -5.25 -27.06 -3.31
N ARG A 254 -5.90 -25.90 -3.22
CA ARG A 254 -5.27 -24.60 -3.40
C ARG A 254 -4.12 -24.38 -2.41
N MET A 255 -4.36 -24.66 -1.12
CA MET A 255 -3.35 -24.48 -0.08
C MET A 255 -2.14 -25.38 -0.29
N ARG A 256 -2.33 -26.65 -0.68
CA ARG A 256 -1.22 -27.56 -1.00
C ARG A 256 -0.39 -27.06 -2.19
N PHE A 257 -1.05 -26.55 -3.23
CA PHE A 257 -0.37 -25.98 -4.40
C PHE A 257 0.44 -24.73 -4.01
N ILE A 258 -0.17 -23.82 -3.26
CA ILE A 258 0.49 -22.61 -2.77
C ILE A 258 1.67 -22.99 -1.86
N ALA A 259 1.48 -23.90 -0.90
CA ALA A 259 2.53 -24.33 0.01
C ALA A 259 3.75 -24.89 -0.73
N ARG A 260 3.56 -25.77 -1.71
CA ARG A 260 4.64 -26.34 -2.54
C ARG A 260 5.41 -25.26 -3.29
N ARG A 261 4.72 -24.23 -3.78
CA ARG A 261 5.33 -23.14 -4.54
C ARG A 261 6.12 -22.19 -3.63
N TRP A 262 5.59 -21.85 -2.44
CA TRP A 262 6.14 -20.84 -1.58
C TRP A 262 7.07 -21.36 -0.49
N SER A 263 7.09 -22.66 -0.22
CA SER A 263 7.99 -23.28 0.78
C SER A 263 9.47 -23.08 0.50
N LYS A 264 9.85 -22.91 -0.76
CA LYS A 264 11.23 -22.73 -1.22
C LYS A 264 11.65 -21.25 -1.29
N LEU A 265 10.72 -20.34 -1.07
CA LEU A 265 10.95 -18.91 -1.16
C LEU A 265 10.92 -18.33 0.24
N GLU A 266 12.04 -17.78 0.68
CA GLU A 266 12.12 -17.05 1.93
C GLU A 266 12.54 -15.62 1.66
N LYS A 267 11.79 -14.68 2.26
CA LYS A 267 12.06 -13.27 2.17
C LYS A 267 11.88 -12.64 3.54
N ASP A 268 12.94 -12.08 4.04
CA ASP A 268 12.91 -11.26 5.23
C ASP A 268 13.04 -9.79 4.83
N ALA A 269 12.06 -8.97 5.16
CA ALA A 269 12.04 -7.56 4.81
C ALA A 269 12.95 -6.69 5.69
N PHE A 270 13.62 -7.30 6.66
CA PHE A 270 14.53 -6.67 7.64
C PHE A 270 15.88 -7.31 7.67
#